data_896f0515e4557b1e12b9984727c21d7e
#
_entry.id   896f0515e4557b1e12b9984727c21d7e
#
_cell.length_a   1.000
_cell.length_b   1.000
_cell.length_c   1.000
_cell.angle_alpha   90.00
_cell.angle_beta   90.00
_cell.angle_gamma   90.00
#
_symmetry.space_group_name_H-M   'P 1'
#
loop_
_entity.id
_entity.type
_entity.pdbx_description
1 polymer ?
#
loop_
_entity_poly.entity_id
_entity_poly.type
_entity_poly.pdbx_seq_one_letter_code
_entity_poly.pdbx_strand_id
1 'polypeptide(L)'
;MEYLSLFVKSIFVDNMIFAYFLGMCSYLAVSKNVKTAVGLGAAVTFVLIVTLPVNYLLENYVLASNALIDGVDLSFLSFILFIAVIAGIVQLVEMAVERFSPSLYASLGIFLPLIAVNCAIMGASLFMQQRHFINIGEATTYALGSGIGWALAIIGLAAIREKMAYSDVPAPLKGLGITFITVGLMAMAFMCFSGLKI
;
A
#
# COMPACT_ATOMS: atom_id res chain seq x y z
N MET A 1 10.60 16.82 -14.38
CA MET A 1 9.97 15.79 -15.24
C MET A 1 10.04 14.40 -14.60
N GLU A 2 11.18 14.01 -14.01
CA GLU A 2 11.38 12.69 -13.42
C GLU A 2 10.40 12.36 -12.28
N TYR A 3 10.16 13.28 -11.34
CA TYR A 3 9.23 13.05 -10.23
C TYR A 3 7.78 12.84 -10.69
N LEU A 4 7.34 13.58 -11.71
CA LEU A 4 5.98 13.43 -12.25
C LEU A 4 5.82 12.09 -12.98
N SER A 5 6.82 11.69 -13.73
CA SER A 5 6.88 10.39 -14.39
C SER A 5 6.86 9.25 -13.36
N LEU A 6 7.70 9.35 -12.31
CA LEU A 6 7.73 8.38 -11.20
C LEU A 6 6.36 8.29 -10.49
N PHE A 7 5.74 9.43 -10.23
CA PHE A 7 4.43 9.51 -9.57
C PHE A 7 3.34 8.80 -10.39
N VAL A 8 3.20 9.16 -11.67
CA VAL A 8 2.19 8.55 -12.55
C VAL A 8 2.44 7.06 -12.75
N LYS A 9 3.72 6.69 -12.92
CA LYS A 9 4.12 5.29 -13.05
C LYS A 9 3.76 4.49 -11.80
N SER A 10 3.99 5.02 -10.61
CA SER A 10 3.66 4.35 -9.33
C SER A 10 2.16 4.16 -9.12
N ILE A 11 1.31 5.05 -9.65
CA ILE A 11 -0.14 4.93 -9.54
C ILE A 11 -0.69 3.85 -10.47
N PHE A 12 -0.29 3.86 -11.74
CA PHE A 12 -0.94 3.08 -12.79
C PHE A 12 -0.15 1.84 -13.21
N VAL A 13 1.14 1.97 -13.46
CA VAL A 13 1.98 0.89 -13.98
C VAL A 13 2.47 -0.02 -12.86
N ASP A 14 3.11 0.57 -11.84
CA ASP A 14 3.67 -0.14 -10.69
C ASP A 14 2.66 -0.18 -9.52
N ASN A 15 1.38 -0.36 -9.82
CA ASN A 15 0.34 -0.44 -8.80
C ASN A 15 0.54 -1.68 -7.92
N MET A 16 0.59 -1.49 -6.59
CA MET A 16 0.87 -2.56 -5.63
C MET A 16 -0.13 -3.71 -5.69
N ILE A 17 -1.39 -3.44 -6.04
CA ILE A 17 -2.44 -4.47 -6.13
C ILE A 17 -2.41 -5.16 -7.49
N PHE A 18 -2.47 -4.40 -8.56
CA PHE A 18 -2.69 -4.96 -9.90
C PHE A 18 -1.42 -5.51 -10.55
N ALA A 19 -0.25 -4.92 -10.26
CA ALA A 19 1.01 -5.41 -10.80
C ALA A 19 1.65 -6.51 -9.94
N TYR A 20 1.56 -6.40 -8.61
CA TYR A 20 2.30 -7.24 -7.68
C TYR A 20 1.42 -8.08 -6.76
N PHE A 21 0.10 -7.89 -6.75
CA PHE A 21 -0.86 -8.54 -5.86
C PHE A 21 -0.57 -8.36 -4.36
N LEU A 22 0.08 -7.26 -3.99
CA LEU A 22 0.44 -6.97 -2.61
C LEU A 22 -0.71 -6.26 -1.87
N GLY A 23 -0.95 -6.67 -0.63
CA GLY A 23 -2.01 -6.09 0.21
C GLY A 23 -3.41 -6.63 -0.09
N MET A 24 -3.53 -7.77 -0.77
CA MET A 24 -4.82 -8.39 -1.12
C MET A 24 -5.66 -8.78 0.10
N CYS A 25 -5.04 -9.11 1.23
CA CYS A 25 -5.74 -9.45 2.47
C CYS A 25 -6.64 -8.32 2.96
N SER A 26 -6.10 -7.13 3.15
CA SER A 26 -6.87 -5.93 3.53
C SER A 26 -7.78 -5.42 2.40
N TYR A 27 -7.33 -5.52 1.16
CA TYR A 27 -8.07 -5.14 -0.03
C TYR A 27 -9.40 -5.91 -0.17
N LEU A 28 -9.38 -7.23 -0.05
CA LEU A 28 -10.58 -8.07 -0.15
C LEU A 28 -11.48 -7.96 1.09
N ALA A 29 -10.88 -7.84 2.28
CA ALA A 29 -11.64 -7.79 3.53
C ALA A 29 -12.46 -6.50 3.65
N VAL A 30 -11.91 -5.35 3.27
CA VAL A 30 -12.49 -4.02 3.51
C VAL A 30 -13.27 -3.48 2.32
N SER A 31 -13.11 -4.04 1.13
CA SER A 31 -13.78 -3.58 -0.09
C SER A 31 -15.29 -3.87 -0.16
N LYS A 32 -15.95 -4.17 0.96
CA LYS A 32 -17.41 -4.37 1.01
C LYS A 32 -18.21 -3.07 0.98
N ASN A 33 -17.67 -1.99 1.55
CA ASN A 33 -18.29 -0.68 1.64
C ASN A 33 -17.33 0.40 1.14
N VAL A 34 -17.80 1.29 0.27
CA VAL A 34 -17.00 2.39 -0.26
C VAL A 34 -16.52 3.32 0.86
N LYS A 35 -17.36 3.60 1.85
CA LYS A 35 -17.02 4.50 2.97
C LYS A 35 -15.83 4.00 3.78
N THR A 36 -15.83 2.71 4.09
CA THR A 36 -14.72 2.05 4.82
C THR A 36 -13.47 1.93 3.95
N ALA A 37 -13.65 1.66 2.64
CA ALA A 37 -12.56 1.58 1.68
C ALA A 37 -11.82 2.93 1.51
N VAL A 38 -12.55 4.05 1.46
CA VAL A 38 -11.95 5.39 1.43
C VAL A 38 -11.16 5.68 2.69
N GLY A 39 -11.72 5.36 3.87
CA GLY A 39 -11.03 5.55 5.15
C GLY A 39 -9.73 4.76 5.24
N LEU A 40 -9.78 3.48 4.87
CA LEU A 40 -8.58 2.63 4.86
C LEU A 40 -7.57 3.07 3.80
N GLY A 41 -8.02 3.47 2.61
CA GLY A 41 -7.17 4.00 1.55
C GLY A 41 -6.39 5.24 2.00
N ALA A 42 -7.06 6.17 2.67
CA ALA A 42 -6.43 7.34 3.24
C ALA A 42 -5.41 6.98 4.34
N ALA A 43 -5.77 6.05 5.24
CA ALA A 43 -4.88 5.60 6.31
C ALA A 43 -3.62 4.92 5.76
N VAL A 44 -3.75 4.01 4.79
CA VAL A 44 -2.61 3.33 4.15
C VAL A 44 -1.72 4.33 3.41
N THR A 45 -2.31 5.29 2.69
CA THR A 45 -1.56 6.35 2.01
C THR A 45 -0.77 7.19 3.00
N PHE A 46 -1.38 7.59 4.11
CA PHE A 46 -0.71 8.35 5.17
C PHE A 46 0.46 7.56 5.78
N VAL A 47 0.24 6.30 6.12
CA VAL A 47 1.29 5.42 6.64
C VAL A 47 2.44 5.28 5.66
N LEU A 48 2.18 5.08 4.36
CA LEU A 48 3.21 5.00 3.33
C LEU A 48 4.05 6.27 3.24
N ILE A 49 3.41 7.45 3.27
CA ILE A 49 4.10 8.75 3.22
C ILE A 49 5.06 8.95 4.39
N VAL A 50 4.71 8.43 5.57
CA VAL A 50 5.57 8.53 6.76
C VAL A 50 6.62 7.42 6.77
N THR A 51 6.24 6.21 6.45
CA THR A 51 7.09 5.02 6.59
C THR A 51 8.21 4.94 5.57
N LEU A 52 7.93 5.24 4.28
CA LEU A 52 8.96 5.13 3.24
C LEU A 52 10.14 6.08 3.44
N PRO A 53 9.95 7.38 3.73
CA PRO A 53 11.08 8.27 4.03
C PRO A 53 11.87 7.84 5.27
N VAL A 54 11.18 7.34 6.31
CA VAL A 54 11.85 6.83 7.51
C VAL A 54 12.70 5.60 7.20
N ASN A 55 12.15 4.65 6.44
CA ASN A 55 12.89 3.46 5.99
C ASN A 55 14.05 3.83 5.06
N TYR A 56 13.89 4.84 4.21
CA TYR A 56 14.96 5.35 3.36
C TYR A 56 16.12 5.94 4.19
N LEU A 57 15.80 6.73 5.21
CA LEU A 57 16.82 7.24 6.13
C LEU A 57 17.50 6.12 6.89
N LEU A 58 16.74 5.15 7.38
CA LEU A 58 17.28 4.01 8.10
C LEU A 58 18.24 3.18 7.22
N GLU A 59 17.88 2.95 5.96
CA GLU A 59 18.72 2.23 5.00
C GLU A 59 20.04 2.97 4.75
N ASN A 60 19.98 4.27 4.46
CA ASN A 60 21.18 5.04 4.10
C ASN A 60 22.07 5.39 5.28
N TYR A 61 21.53 5.55 6.51
CA TYR A 61 22.30 5.98 7.67
C TYR A 61 22.64 4.87 8.65
N VAL A 62 21.86 3.79 8.69
CA VAL A 62 22.02 2.70 9.66
C VAL A 62 22.47 1.40 9.01
N LEU A 63 21.87 1.06 7.85
CA LEU A 63 22.16 -0.20 7.16
C LEU A 63 23.26 -0.08 6.08
N ALA A 64 23.68 1.14 5.73
CA ALA A 64 24.77 1.30 4.79
C ALA A 64 26.03 0.60 5.28
N SER A 65 26.73 -0.08 4.40
CA SER A 65 28.01 -0.74 4.71
C SER A 65 28.97 0.27 5.35
N ASN A 66 29.50 -0.06 6.53
CA ASN A 66 30.39 0.77 7.35
C ASN A 66 29.71 1.95 8.10
N ALA A 67 28.37 1.97 8.27
CA ALA A 67 27.72 3.06 8.99
C ALA A 67 27.87 2.96 10.53
N LEU A 68 27.75 1.74 11.09
CA LEU A 68 27.81 1.50 12.54
C LEU A 68 28.97 0.62 12.99
N ILE A 69 29.37 -0.39 12.20
CA ILE A 69 30.46 -1.32 12.53
C ILE A 69 31.23 -1.61 11.26
N ASP A 70 32.55 -1.30 11.27
CA ASP A 70 33.45 -1.62 10.16
C ASP A 70 33.51 -3.13 9.91
N GLY A 71 33.09 -3.56 8.71
CA GLY A 71 33.23 -4.94 8.24
C GLY A 71 32.05 -5.87 8.42
N VAL A 72 30.87 -5.38 8.87
CA VAL A 72 29.65 -6.18 8.95
C VAL A 72 28.55 -5.61 8.06
N ASP A 73 28.11 -6.40 7.08
CA ASP A 73 26.97 -6.05 6.24
C ASP A 73 25.66 -6.28 7.00
N LEU A 74 25.04 -5.19 7.48
CA LEU A 74 23.74 -5.22 8.18
C LEU A 74 22.55 -5.28 7.22
N SER A 75 22.76 -5.37 5.91
CA SER A 75 21.68 -5.44 4.92
C SER A 75 20.74 -6.64 5.13
N PHE A 76 21.23 -7.71 5.75
CA PHE A 76 20.40 -8.86 6.17
C PHE A 76 19.31 -8.48 7.19
N LEU A 77 19.59 -7.49 8.04
CA LEU A 77 18.62 -7.03 9.05
C LEU A 77 17.62 -6.03 8.49
N SER A 78 17.75 -5.56 7.26
CA SER A 78 16.87 -4.54 6.66
C SER A 78 15.41 -4.94 6.71
N PHE A 79 15.11 -6.20 6.39
CA PHE A 79 13.76 -6.75 6.40
C PHE A 79 13.11 -6.65 7.79
N ILE A 80 13.83 -7.08 8.83
CA ILE A 80 13.33 -7.07 10.22
C ILE A 80 13.17 -5.63 10.72
N LEU A 81 14.11 -4.76 10.40
CA LEU A 81 14.05 -3.35 10.81
C LEU A 81 12.90 -2.62 10.10
N PHE A 82 12.67 -2.86 8.83
CA PHE A 82 11.53 -2.26 8.11
C PHE A 82 10.19 -2.70 8.73
N ILE A 83 10.02 -3.98 9.05
CA ILE A 83 8.81 -4.47 9.74
C ILE A 83 8.65 -3.79 11.10
N ALA A 84 9.70 -3.68 11.89
CA ALA A 84 9.66 -3.04 13.21
C ALA A 84 9.27 -1.56 13.12
N VAL A 85 9.83 -0.83 12.16
CA VAL A 85 9.50 0.58 11.92
C VAL A 85 8.06 0.74 11.45
N ILE A 86 7.60 -0.10 10.51
CA ILE A 86 6.22 -0.09 10.02
C ILE A 86 5.26 -0.34 11.20
N ALA A 87 5.51 -1.37 12.01
CA ALA A 87 4.68 -1.69 13.15
C ALA A 87 4.63 -0.53 14.17
N GLY A 88 5.77 0.07 14.49
CA GLY A 88 5.84 1.22 15.38
C GLY A 88 5.07 2.44 14.88
N ILE A 89 5.22 2.80 13.61
CA ILE A 89 4.50 3.93 13.01
C ILE A 89 2.99 3.65 12.97
N VAL A 90 2.58 2.45 12.58
CA VAL A 90 1.15 2.09 12.55
C VAL A 90 0.54 2.12 13.95
N GLN A 91 1.26 1.68 14.98
CA GLN A 91 0.79 1.78 16.36
C GLN A 91 0.58 3.23 16.80
N LEU A 92 1.49 4.13 16.43
CA LEU A 92 1.33 5.57 16.69
C LEU A 92 0.11 6.15 15.95
N VAL A 93 -0.09 5.76 14.68
CA VAL A 93 -1.24 6.18 13.88
C VAL A 93 -2.55 5.65 14.48
N GLU A 94 -2.57 4.41 14.95
CA GLU A 94 -3.73 3.81 15.61
C GLU A 94 -4.13 4.61 16.86
N MET A 95 -3.20 4.91 17.75
CA MET A 95 -3.44 5.73 18.94
C MET A 95 -3.91 7.15 18.58
N ALA A 96 -3.37 7.73 17.51
CA ALA A 96 -3.78 9.05 17.04
C ALA A 96 -5.22 9.02 16.49
N VAL A 97 -5.56 8.04 15.65
CA VAL A 97 -6.92 7.88 15.10
C VAL A 97 -7.95 7.62 16.20
N GLU A 98 -7.63 6.79 17.18
CA GLU A 98 -8.49 6.54 18.33
C GLU A 98 -8.82 7.83 19.10
N ARG A 99 -7.82 8.69 19.29
CA ARG A 99 -7.98 9.95 20.04
C ARG A 99 -8.69 11.04 19.24
N PHE A 100 -8.38 11.20 17.95
CA PHE A 100 -8.89 12.32 17.14
C PHE A 100 -10.20 12.01 16.40
N SER A 101 -10.46 10.76 16.06
CA SER A 101 -11.63 10.35 15.29
C SER A 101 -12.21 9.03 15.77
N PRO A 102 -12.91 9.01 16.94
CA PRO A 102 -13.49 7.79 17.50
C PRO A 102 -14.51 7.10 16.56
N SER A 103 -15.22 7.88 15.75
CA SER A 103 -16.19 7.34 14.78
C SER A 103 -15.51 6.61 13.63
N LEU A 104 -14.36 7.10 13.17
CA LEU A 104 -13.53 6.43 12.16
C LEU A 104 -12.86 5.18 12.75
N TYR A 105 -12.38 5.28 13.98
CA TYR A 105 -11.83 4.15 14.72
C TYR A 105 -12.87 3.03 14.89
N ALA A 106 -14.10 3.34 15.26
CA ALA A 106 -15.18 2.37 15.38
C ALA A 106 -15.54 1.68 14.05
N SER A 107 -15.44 2.40 12.92
CA SER A 107 -15.72 1.83 11.60
C SER A 107 -14.55 1.03 11.02
N LEU A 108 -13.32 1.41 11.33
CA LEU A 108 -12.09 0.74 10.89
C LEU A 108 -11.58 -0.31 11.89
N GLY A 109 -11.89 -0.16 13.16
CA GLY A 109 -11.58 -0.96 14.35
C GLY A 109 -10.66 -2.17 14.16
N ILE A 110 -11.25 -3.29 13.71
CA ILE A 110 -10.53 -4.55 13.50
C ILE A 110 -9.53 -4.47 12.33
N PHE A 111 -9.70 -3.51 11.40
CA PHE A 111 -8.88 -3.40 10.20
C PHE A 111 -7.63 -2.52 10.37
N LEU A 112 -7.54 -1.72 11.45
CA LEU A 112 -6.35 -0.92 11.72
C LEU A 112 -5.08 -1.78 11.94
N PRO A 113 -5.10 -2.83 12.76
CA PRO A 113 -3.94 -3.72 12.90
C PRO A 113 -3.54 -4.41 11.58
N LEU A 114 -4.48 -4.60 10.65
CA LEU A 114 -4.17 -5.13 9.32
C LEU A 114 -3.31 -4.20 8.46
N ILE A 115 -3.22 -2.90 8.81
CA ILE A 115 -2.32 -1.97 8.15
C ILE A 115 -0.86 -2.29 8.50
N ALA A 116 -0.57 -2.69 9.74
CA ALA A 116 0.78 -3.04 10.18
C ALA A 116 1.36 -4.25 9.43
N VAL A 117 0.51 -5.23 9.14
CA VAL A 117 0.88 -6.45 8.39
C VAL A 117 0.54 -6.35 6.89
N ASN A 118 0.29 -5.15 6.38
CA ASN A 118 -0.07 -4.94 4.99
C ASN A 118 1.15 -5.15 4.08
N CYS A 119 1.07 -6.19 3.25
CA CYS A 119 2.14 -6.55 2.31
C CYS A 119 2.45 -5.43 1.30
N ALA A 120 1.51 -4.52 1.02
CA ALA A 120 1.75 -3.40 0.12
C ALA A 120 2.73 -2.38 0.72
N ILE A 121 2.64 -2.10 2.02
CA ILE A 121 3.56 -1.19 2.72
C ILE A 121 4.96 -1.79 2.80
N MET A 122 5.01 -3.07 3.15
CA MET A 122 6.29 -3.79 3.18
C MET A 122 6.90 -3.92 1.79
N GLY A 123 6.09 -4.26 0.78
CA GLY A 123 6.51 -4.33 -0.61
C GLY A 123 7.04 -3.00 -1.14
N ALA A 124 6.36 -1.88 -0.83
CA ALA A 124 6.83 -0.56 -1.21
C ALA A 124 8.20 -0.22 -0.60
N SER A 125 8.44 -0.61 0.66
CA SER A 125 9.73 -0.43 1.32
C SER A 125 10.84 -1.28 0.66
N LEU A 126 10.53 -2.52 0.30
CA LEU A 126 11.49 -3.39 -0.40
C LEU A 126 11.78 -2.91 -1.84
N PHE A 127 10.76 -2.44 -2.57
CA PHE A 127 10.97 -1.87 -3.89
C PHE A 127 11.75 -0.56 -3.85
N MET A 128 11.57 0.25 -2.80
CA MET A 128 12.39 1.44 -2.56
C MET A 128 13.87 1.04 -2.43
N GLN A 129 14.17 0.02 -1.64
CA GLN A 129 15.52 -0.52 -1.46
C GLN A 129 16.11 -1.04 -2.78
N GLN A 130 15.35 -1.84 -3.55
CA GLN A 130 15.80 -2.40 -4.82
C GLN A 130 16.06 -1.35 -5.91
N ARG A 131 15.33 -0.23 -5.88
CA ARG A 131 15.47 0.85 -6.86
C ARG A 131 16.59 1.82 -6.53
N HIS A 132 17.19 1.74 -5.36
CA HIS A 132 18.31 2.59 -4.90
C HIS A 132 18.06 4.08 -5.19
N PHE A 133 16.94 4.63 -4.67
CA PHE A 133 16.63 6.05 -4.84
C PHE A 133 17.78 6.92 -4.31
N ILE A 134 18.11 7.96 -5.08
CA ILE A 134 19.22 8.87 -4.76
C ILE A 134 18.78 9.92 -3.75
N ASN A 135 17.52 10.31 -3.81
CA ASN A 135 16.96 11.41 -3.02
C ASN A 135 15.74 10.97 -2.20
N ILE A 136 15.63 11.53 -1.01
CA ILE A 136 14.43 11.37 -0.17
C ILE A 136 13.14 11.86 -0.87
N GLY A 137 13.27 12.83 -1.80
CA GLY A 137 12.17 13.32 -2.62
C GLY A 137 11.59 12.24 -3.55
N GLU A 138 12.42 11.36 -4.09
CA GLU A 138 11.96 10.22 -4.92
C GLU A 138 11.20 9.20 -4.05
N ALA A 139 11.72 8.90 -2.86
CA ALA A 139 11.06 7.99 -1.93
C ALA A 139 9.68 8.52 -1.49
N THR A 140 9.56 9.83 -1.20
CA THR A 140 8.27 10.45 -0.85
C THR A 140 7.30 10.50 -2.01
N THR A 141 7.77 10.79 -3.22
CA THR A 141 6.93 10.80 -4.43
C THR A 141 6.43 9.39 -4.75
N TYR A 142 7.30 8.39 -4.60
CA TYR A 142 6.94 6.99 -4.77
C TYR A 142 5.94 6.52 -3.71
N ALA A 143 6.11 6.95 -2.46
CA ALA A 143 5.17 6.67 -1.36
C ALA A 143 3.76 7.22 -1.65
N LEU A 144 3.69 8.48 -2.08
CA LEU A 144 2.45 9.14 -2.49
C LEU A 144 1.78 8.41 -3.65
N GLY A 145 2.54 8.11 -4.70
CA GLY A 145 2.02 7.42 -5.88
C GLY A 145 1.49 6.03 -5.56
N SER A 146 2.27 5.23 -4.82
CA SER A 146 1.88 3.88 -4.41
C SER A 146 0.65 3.89 -3.48
N GLY A 147 0.57 4.84 -2.54
CA GLY A 147 -0.57 5.00 -1.64
C GLY A 147 -1.85 5.37 -2.40
N ILE A 148 -1.79 6.36 -3.28
CA ILE A 148 -2.92 6.78 -4.11
C ILE A 148 -3.34 5.65 -5.06
N GLY A 149 -2.40 4.94 -5.68
CA GLY A 149 -2.68 3.80 -6.54
C GLY A 149 -3.40 2.69 -5.79
N TRP A 150 -2.96 2.37 -4.57
CA TRP A 150 -3.62 1.39 -3.70
C TRP A 150 -5.03 1.86 -3.29
N ALA A 151 -5.19 3.13 -2.91
CA ALA A 151 -6.48 3.72 -2.53
C ALA A 151 -7.47 3.70 -3.71
N LEU A 152 -7.04 4.10 -4.92
CA LEU A 152 -7.88 4.04 -6.12
C LEU A 152 -8.36 2.62 -6.41
N ALA A 153 -7.49 1.63 -6.27
CA ALA A 153 -7.83 0.25 -6.50
C ALA A 153 -8.91 -0.25 -5.52
N ILE A 154 -8.75 0.01 -4.22
CA ILE A 154 -9.72 -0.46 -3.21
C ILE A 154 -11.07 0.26 -3.32
N ILE A 155 -11.08 1.55 -3.61
CA ILE A 155 -12.30 2.32 -3.82
C ILE A 155 -13.03 1.82 -5.07
N GLY A 156 -12.29 1.59 -6.16
CA GLY A 156 -12.84 1.03 -7.40
C GLY A 156 -13.50 -0.33 -7.18
N LEU A 157 -12.82 -1.25 -6.49
CA LEU A 157 -13.40 -2.56 -6.17
C LEU A 157 -14.62 -2.43 -5.25
N ALA A 158 -14.57 -1.58 -4.23
CA ALA A 158 -15.69 -1.38 -3.33
C ALA A 158 -16.94 -0.86 -4.07
N ALA A 159 -16.75 0.11 -4.95
CA ALA A 159 -17.84 0.65 -5.77
C ALA A 159 -18.46 -0.41 -6.70
N ILE A 160 -17.63 -1.26 -7.31
CA ILE A 160 -18.11 -2.37 -8.15
C ILE A 160 -18.86 -3.40 -7.29
N ARG A 161 -18.35 -3.74 -6.11
CA ARG A 161 -18.99 -4.72 -5.21
C ARG A 161 -20.32 -4.24 -4.68
N GLU A 162 -20.45 -2.95 -4.34
CA GLU A 162 -21.74 -2.38 -3.95
C GLU A 162 -22.77 -2.47 -5.08
N LYS A 163 -22.38 -2.20 -6.32
CA LYS A 163 -23.26 -2.37 -7.48
C LYS A 163 -23.59 -3.83 -7.75
N MET A 164 -22.64 -4.73 -7.61
CA MET A 164 -22.86 -6.17 -7.81
C MET A 164 -23.80 -6.80 -6.77
N ALA A 165 -23.97 -6.18 -5.61
CA ALA A 165 -24.92 -6.65 -4.59
C ALA A 165 -26.37 -6.67 -5.10
N TYR A 166 -26.71 -5.84 -6.08
CA TYR A 166 -28.03 -5.76 -6.71
C TYR A 166 -28.15 -6.61 -7.99
N SER A 167 -27.09 -7.29 -8.40
CA SER A 167 -27.10 -8.10 -9.62
C SER A 167 -27.33 -9.59 -9.32
N ASP A 168 -27.89 -10.31 -10.29
CA ASP A 168 -28.19 -11.73 -10.17
C ASP A 168 -26.93 -12.54 -10.51
N VAL A 169 -26.16 -12.90 -9.46
CA VAL A 169 -24.92 -13.68 -9.59
C VAL A 169 -25.24 -15.15 -9.34
N PRO A 170 -24.77 -16.09 -10.19
CA PRO A 170 -24.95 -17.51 -9.99
C PRO A 170 -24.41 -17.96 -8.62
N ALA A 171 -25.16 -18.84 -7.93
CA ALA A 171 -24.85 -19.28 -6.57
C ALA A 171 -23.40 -19.78 -6.36
N PRO A 172 -22.76 -20.51 -7.29
CA PRO A 172 -21.37 -20.97 -7.10
C PRO A 172 -20.33 -19.86 -7.12
N LEU A 173 -20.63 -18.72 -7.76
CA LEU A 173 -19.70 -17.57 -7.89
C LEU A 173 -19.95 -16.49 -6.84
N LYS A 174 -21.04 -16.60 -6.09
CA LYS A 174 -21.43 -15.59 -5.10
C LYS A 174 -20.40 -15.47 -3.99
N GLY A 175 -19.94 -14.25 -3.72
CA GLY A 175 -18.95 -13.96 -2.66
C GLY A 175 -17.53 -13.74 -3.20
N LEU A 176 -16.58 -14.53 -2.75
CA LEU A 176 -15.16 -14.34 -3.13
C LEU A 176 -14.89 -14.63 -4.60
N GLY A 177 -15.58 -15.60 -5.22
CA GLY A 177 -15.35 -15.96 -6.61
C GLY A 177 -15.53 -14.79 -7.58
N ILE A 178 -16.68 -14.14 -7.53
CA ILE A 178 -16.95 -12.98 -8.40
C ILE A 178 -16.02 -11.80 -8.08
N THR A 179 -15.61 -11.66 -6.83
CA THR A 179 -14.66 -10.61 -6.44
C THR A 179 -13.30 -10.83 -7.08
N PHE A 180 -12.78 -12.05 -7.09
CA PHE A 180 -11.51 -12.38 -7.74
C PHE A 180 -11.57 -12.19 -9.27
N ILE A 181 -12.67 -12.58 -9.90
CA ILE A 181 -12.88 -12.33 -11.33
C ILE A 181 -12.86 -10.82 -11.61
N THR A 182 -13.55 -10.03 -10.81
CA THR A 182 -13.57 -8.57 -10.94
C THR A 182 -12.17 -7.96 -10.78
N VAL A 183 -11.41 -8.41 -9.80
CA VAL A 183 -10.02 -7.95 -9.60
C VAL A 183 -9.14 -8.32 -10.79
N GLY A 184 -9.31 -9.52 -11.35
CA GLY A 184 -8.60 -9.93 -12.56
C GLY A 184 -8.92 -9.06 -13.78
N LEU A 185 -10.20 -8.71 -13.96
CA LEU A 185 -10.64 -7.80 -15.03
C LEU A 185 -10.09 -6.38 -14.82
N MET A 186 -10.09 -5.88 -13.59
CA MET A 186 -9.47 -4.59 -13.26
C MET A 186 -7.97 -4.60 -13.51
N ALA A 187 -7.27 -5.66 -13.16
CA ALA A 187 -5.85 -5.81 -13.42
C ALA A 187 -5.54 -5.80 -14.93
N MET A 188 -6.34 -6.48 -15.75
CA MET A 188 -6.21 -6.43 -17.22
C MET A 188 -6.45 -5.01 -17.76
N ALA A 189 -7.42 -4.28 -17.22
CA ALA A 189 -7.67 -2.89 -17.62
C ALA A 189 -6.46 -1.98 -17.26
N PHE A 190 -5.84 -2.19 -16.10
CA PHE A 190 -4.65 -1.43 -15.70
C PHE A 190 -3.39 -1.81 -16.51
N MET A 191 -3.32 -3.02 -17.05
CA MET A 191 -2.23 -3.41 -17.96
C MET A 191 -2.19 -2.57 -19.24
N CYS A 192 -3.31 -1.95 -19.67
CA CYS A 192 -3.32 -1.03 -20.80
C CYS A 192 -2.38 0.17 -20.58
N PHE A 193 -2.18 0.59 -19.34
CA PHE A 193 -1.26 1.68 -19.00
C PHE A 193 0.22 1.28 -19.05
N SER A 194 0.53 -0.01 -19.02
CA SER A 194 1.91 -0.53 -19.09
C SER A 194 2.61 -0.24 -20.43
N GLY A 195 1.84 0.03 -21.49
CA GLY A 195 2.37 0.43 -22.81
C GLY A 195 2.68 1.91 -22.96
N LEU A 196 2.30 2.74 -22.02
CA LEU A 196 2.59 4.17 -22.02
C LEU A 196 4.05 4.40 -21.60
N LYS A 197 4.89 4.80 -22.55
CA LYS A 197 6.23 5.32 -22.25
C LYS A 197 6.08 6.75 -21.71
N ILE A 198 6.02 6.87 -20.39
CA ILE A 198 5.98 8.15 -19.67
C ILE A 198 7.38 8.46 -19.13
#